data_d48b07ee97f44cef9177f62ddeaddd7c
#
_entry.id   d48b07ee97f44cef9177f62ddeaddd7c
#
_cell.length_a   1.000
_cell.length_b   1.000
_cell.length_c   1.000
_cell.angle_alpha   90.00
_cell.angle_beta   90.00
_cell.angle_gamma   90.00
#
_symmetry.space_group_name_H-M   'P 1'
#
loop_
_entity.id
_entity.type
_entity.pdbx_description
1 polymer ?
#
loop_
_entity_poly.entity_id
_entity_poly.type
_entity_poly.pdbx_seq_one_letter_code
_entity_poly.pdbx_strand_id
1 'polypeptide(L)'
;MKASQFLISTLKEAPADAEVVSHQLMMRAGMIKRLGAGIYNYMPMGLRVIRKVEAIVREEMNRAGAIEMTMPVVQPAELWQETGRFEKMGPELLRIKDRHGRDFVVQPTSEEVITDVARQELRSYKQLPKNFYQIQTKFRDERRPRFGLMRGREFIMKDAYSFDRDQVSAKQSYKIMADAYRKIFDRFGLSYRAVAADSGAIGGDLSEEFQVIAATGEDAIVYCPNSDYAANMEKAEALAPAQARPAASQAQTLTPTPGKSTCEDVAALLNVPLSTTVKSLVLATDDTDEQGNIKASKVWLLLLRGDHDMNEVKVGKLPGLNAGFRFATLSEIEDHFGCKPGYLGPLNLKKPLNVVADREVAVMADWICGANQPDHHITGVNWGRDLPEPMMVADLRNVVAGDASPDGKGPLAIERGIEVGHVFYLGTKYSQAMNATFLDENGKPQFLEMGCYGIGVTRLPAAAIEQNHDAKGIIWPDAIAPFTVVICPIGADRSADVKAASEKLYADLMAAGVDVLLDDRGERPGAMFADWELIGVPHRVTLGDRGLKEGKVEYQHRRDEAATAVAPADIAAYVLAKLGH
;
A
#
# COMPACT_ATOMS: atom_id res chain seq x y z
N MET A 1 28.21 -21.13 0.37
CA MET A 1 28.88 -19.92 0.98
C MET A 1 29.37 -20.29 2.37
N LYS A 2 30.57 -19.81 2.79
CA LYS A 2 31.07 -19.96 4.15
C LYS A 2 30.84 -18.66 4.92
N ALA A 3 30.42 -18.73 6.18
CA ALA A 3 30.11 -17.55 7.01
C ALA A 3 31.32 -16.66 7.25
N SER A 4 32.52 -17.23 7.38
CA SER A 4 33.80 -16.49 7.49
C SER A 4 34.12 -15.63 6.26
N GLN A 5 33.52 -15.92 5.12
CA GLN A 5 33.68 -15.20 3.87
C GLN A 5 32.48 -14.29 3.54
N PHE A 6 31.53 -14.20 4.45
CA PHE A 6 30.29 -13.42 4.29
C PHE A 6 30.19 -12.37 5.40
N LEU A 7 29.52 -11.26 5.17
CA LEU A 7 29.29 -10.25 6.18
C LEU A 7 28.00 -10.56 6.96
N ILE A 8 28.17 -10.98 8.20
CA ILE A 8 27.08 -11.17 9.16
C ILE A 8 27.22 -10.09 10.23
N SER A 9 26.21 -9.22 10.36
CA SER A 9 26.26 -8.02 11.19
C SER A 9 24.97 -7.89 12.00
N THR A 10 24.78 -8.80 12.96
CA THR A 10 23.60 -8.80 13.82
C THR A 10 23.75 -7.83 15.00
N LEU A 11 22.61 -7.31 15.48
CA LEU A 11 22.52 -6.44 16.64
C LEU A 11 21.61 -7.07 17.69
N LYS A 12 21.95 -6.89 18.97
CA LYS A 12 21.10 -7.36 20.08
C LYS A 12 19.81 -6.57 20.19
N GLU A 13 19.89 -5.26 19.99
CA GLU A 13 18.77 -4.34 20.12
C GLU A 13 18.52 -3.58 18.82
N ALA A 14 17.27 -3.23 18.58
CA ALA A 14 16.90 -2.40 17.46
C ALA A 14 17.30 -0.93 17.73
N PRO A 15 17.65 -0.15 16.67
CA PRO A 15 17.77 1.29 16.80
C PRO A 15 16.47 1.91 17.32
N ALA A 16 16.61 3.01 18.10
CA ALA A 16 15.46 3.65 18.75
C ALA A 16 14.43 4.24 17.77
N ASP A 17 14.84 4.51 16.54
CA ASP A 17 14.00 5.04 15.46
C ASP A 17 13.27 3.95 14.64
N ALA A 18 13.49 2.68 14.96
CA ALA A 18 12.78 1.57 14.31
C ALA A 18 11.46 1.28 15.03
N GLU A 19 10.35 1.66 14.41
CA GLU A 19 9.02 1.63 15.03
C GLU A 19 8.29 0.28 14.85
N VAL A 20 8.29 -0.27 13.63
CA VAL A 20 7.57 -1.51 13.31
C VAL A 20 8.49 -2.72 13.31
N VAL A 21 7.92 -3.91 13.48
CA VAL A 21 8.68 -5.16 13.65
C VAL A 21 9.60 -5.44 12.46
N SER A 22 9.14 -5.25 11.24
CA SER A 22 9.98 -5.46 10.04
C SER A 22 11.20 -4.54 10.02
N HIS A 23 11.03 -3.27 10.37
CA HIS A 23 12.14 -2.32 10.44
C HIS A 23 13.14 -2.74 11.52
N GLN A 24 12.65 -3.07 12.72
CA GLN A 24 13.48 -3.53 13.84
C GLN A 24 14.26 -4.78 13.48
N LEU A 25 13.61 -5.81 12.95
CA LEU A 25 14.24 -7.08 12.63
C LEU A 25 15.20 -7.00 11.45
N MET A 26 14.90 -6.23 10.39
CA MET A 26 15.82 -6.05 9.28
C MET A 26 17.10 -5.31 9.69
N MET A 27 17.01 -4.32 10.58
CA MET A 27 18.17 -3.63 11.13
C MET A 27 18.98 -4.56 12.03
N ARG A 28 18.32 -5.29 12.93
CA ARG A 28 18.99 -6.25 13.85
C ARG A 28 19.65 -7.40 13.12
N ALA A 29 19.01 -7.94 12.09
CA ALA A 29 19.54 -9.05 11.29
C ALA A 29 20.67 -8.61 10.32
N GLY A 30 21.04 -7.33 10.30
CA GLY A 30 22.08 -6.81 9.41
C GLY A 30 21.70 -6.84 7.93
N MET A 31 20.42 -6.72 7.61
CA MET A 31 19.91 -6.74 6.23
C MET A 31 19.93 -5.38 5.58
N ILE A 32 19.69 -4.33 6.35
CA ILE A 32 19.71 -2.93 5.91
C ILE A 32 20.50 -2.07 6.89
N LYS A 33 21.07 -0.98 6.40
CA LYS A 33 21.66 0.10 7.21
C LYS A 33 21.15 1.44 6.73
N ARG A 34 20.66 2.27 7.64
CA ARG A 34 20.21 3.62 7.35
C ARG A 34 21.39 4.48 6.91
N LEU A 35 21.27 5.12 5.75
CA LEU A 35 22.17 6.17 5.27
C LEU A 35 21.60 7.57 5.53
N GLY A 36 20.32 7.73 5.32
CA GLY A 36 19.55 8.94 5.56
C GLY A 36 18.08 8.63 5.80
N ALA A 37 17.25 9.64 6.03
CA ALA A 37 15.82 9.45 6.22
C ALA A 37 15.20 8.81 4.96
N GLY A 38 14.66 7.59 5.10
CA GLY A 38 14.09 6.82 4.01
C GLY A 38 15.07 6.33 2.94
N ILE A 39 16.38 6.37 3.23
CA ILE A 39 17.44 5.91 2.32
C ILE A 39 18.29 4.87 3.05
N TYR A 40 18.41 3.68 2.47
CA TYR A 40 19.07 2.54 3.09
C TYR A 40 20.10 1.90 2.18
N ASN A 41 21.20 1.44 2.78
CA ASN A 41 22.07 0.44 2.17
C ASN A 41 21.41 -0.93 2.31
N TYR A 42 21.30 -1.67 1.21
CA TYR A 42 20.92 -3.10 1.25
C TYR A 42 22.19 -3.90 1.50
N MET A 43 22.33 -4.42 2.70
CA MET A 43 23.49 -5.20 3.11
C MET A 43 23.49 -6.58 2.44
N PRO A 44 24.63 -7.30 2.39
CA PRO A 44 24.71 -8.57 1.67
C PRO A 44 23.60 -9.56 2.01
N MET A 45 23.20 -9.68 3.29
CA MET A 45 22.12 -10.55 3.73
C MET A 45 20.76 -10.11 3.17
N GLY A 46 20.45 -8.81 3.26
CA GLY A 46 19.20 -8.25 2.73
C GLY A 46 19.15 -8.27 1.21
N LEU A 47 20.26 -8.02 0.54
CA LEU A 47 20.34 -8.06 -0.92
C LEU A 47 20.02 -9.46 -1.47
N ARG A 48 20.42 -10.52 -0.77
CA ARG A 48 20.06 -11.90 -1.15
C ARG A 48 18.56 -12.12 -1.18
N VAL A 49 17.84 -11.62 -0.16
CA VAL A 49 16.37 -11.67 -0.11
C VAL A 49 15.77 -10.89 -1.28
N ILE A 50 16.23 -9.66 -1.51
CA ILE A 50 15.75 -8.81 -2.60
C ILE A 50 15.96 -9.49 -3.96
N ARG A 51 17.13 -10.10 -4.20
CA ARG A 51 17.41 -10.82 -5.45
C ARG A 51 16.51 -12.03 -5.67
N LYS A 52 16.13 -12.76 -4.63
CA LYS A 52 15.16 -13.85 -4.72
C LYS A 52 13.75 -13.33 -5.04
N VAL A 53 13.34 -12.21 -4.43
CA VAL A 53 12.09 -11.53 -4.78
C VAL A 53 12.10 -11.11 -6.25
N GLU A 54 13.16 -10.44 -6.71
CA GLU A 54 13.33 -10.04 -8.12
C GLU A 54 13.25 -11.23 -9.08
N ALA A 55 13.88 -12.35 -8.72
CA ALA A 55 13.88 -13.56 -9.56
C ALA A 55 12.46 -14.12 -9.76
N ILE A 56 11.68 -14.24 -8.67
CA ILE A 56 10.30 -14.72 -8.75
C ILE A 56 9.43 -13.77 -9.56
N VAL A 57 9.55 -12.47 -9.33
CA VAL A 57 8.82 -11.45 -10.09
C VAL A 57 9.17 -11.53 -11.57
N ARG A 58 10.46 -11.61 -11.91
CA ARG A 58 10.94 -11.73 -13.30
C ARG A 58 10.41 -12.97 -13.99
N GLU A 59 10.44 -14.12 -13.33
CA GLU A 59 9.92 -15.38 -13.87
C GLU A 59 8.43 -15.28 -14.22
N GLU A 60 7.61 -14.76 -13.32
CA GLU A 60 6.17 -14.65 -13.57
C GLU A 60 5.84 -13.57 -14.62
N MET A 61 6.59 -12.48 -14.66
CA MET A 61 6.46 -11.48 -15.73
C MET A 61 6.79 -12.07 -17.11
N ASN A 62 7.87 -12.83 -17.20
CA ASN A 62 8.25 -13.51 -18.44
C ASN A 62 7.21 -14.56 -18.86
N ARG A 63 6.66 -15.34 -17.92
CA ARG A 63 5.57 -16.29 -18.18
C ARG A 63 4.29 -15.61 -18.65
N ALA A 64 4.03 -14.40 -18.20
CA ALA A 64 2.90 -13.59 -18.64
C ALA A 64 3.13 -12.91 -20.01
N GLY A 65 4.29 -13.11 -20.63
CA GLY A 65 4.64 -12.57 -21.95
C GLY A 65 5.15 -11.12 -21.92
N ALA A 66 5.49 -10.58 -20.76
CA ALA A 66 6.11 -9.26 -20.66
C ALA A 66 7.59 -9.31 -21.05
N ILE A 67 8.09 -8.21 -21.60
CA ILE A 67 9.44 -8.08 -22.15
C ILE A 67 10.27 -7.17 -21.23
N GLU A 68 11.38 -7.68 -20.72
CA GLU A 68 12.25 -6.90 -19.84
C GLU A 68 13.08 -5.90 -20.63
N MET A 69 13.17 -4.67 -20.10
CA MET A 69 14.06 -3.62 -20.55
C MET A 69 14.54 -2.79 -19.35
N THR A 70 15.41 -1.83 -19.56
CA THR A 70 15.86 -0.90 -18.52
C THR A 70 15.80 0.53 -19.05
N MET A 71 15.14 1.41 -18.32
CA MET A 71 15.01 2.83 -18.63
C MET A 71 15.88 3.67 -17.69
N PRO A 72 16.32 4.89 -18.08
CA PRO A 72 17.15 5.75 -17.26
C PRO A 72 16.47 6.16 -15.94
N VAL A 73 17.26 6.29 -14.88
CA VAL A 73 16.82 6.84 -13.59
C VAL A 73 16.61 8.36 -13.68
N VAL A 74 17.48 9.06 -14.41
CA VAL A 74 17.39 10.51 -14.65
C VAL A 74 16.68 10.72 -15.98
N GLN A 75 15.59 11.47 -15.96
CA GLN A 75 14.69 11.65 -17.10
C GLN A 75 14.57 13.12 -17.47
N PRO A 76 14.49 13.45 -18.79
CA PRO A 76 14.24 14.82 -19.25
C PRO A 76 12.90 15.34 -18.71
N ALA A 77 12.88 16.57 -18.22
CA ALA A 77 11.66 17.20 -17.70
C ALA A 77 10.61 17.43 -18.77
N GLU A 78 11.01 17.57 -20.03
CA GLU A 78 10.13 17.84 -21.18
C GLU A 78 9.05 16.73 -21.33
N LEU A 79 9.42 15.45 -21.10
CA LEU A 79 8.45 14.35 -21.16
C LEU A 79 7.36 14.49 -20.10
N TRP A 80 7.73 14.93 -18.91
CA TRP A 80 6.82 15.17 -17.80
C TRP A 80 5.94 16.40 -18.02
N GLN A 81 6.47 17.40 -18.72
CA GLN A 81 5.71 18.58 -19.13
C GLN A 81 4.66 18.24 -20.19
N GLU A 82 4.94 17.36 -21.14
CA GLU A 82 3.97 16.89 -22.14
C GLU A 82 2.70 16.33 -21.48
N THR A 83 2.82 15.60 -20.39
CA THR A 83 1.68 15.01 -19.65
C THR A 83 1.07 15.97 -18.61
N GLY A 84 1.70 17.10 -18.35
CA GLY A 84 1.35 18.03 -17.28
C GLY A 84 1.65 17.50 -15.88
N ARG A 85 2.33 16.33 -15.75
CA ARG A 85 2.67 15.74 -14.46
C ARG A 85 3.88 16.40 -13.80
N PHE A 86 4.67 17.15 -14.53
CA PHE A 86 5.78 17.91 -13.94
C PHE A 86 5.30 18.80 -12.79
N GLU A 87 4.14 19.45 -12.95
CA GLU A 87 3.53 20.27 -11.90
C GLU A 87 2.61 19.44 -10.98
N LYS A 88 1.79 18.55 -11.54
CA LYS A 88 0.77 17.79 -10.80
C LYS A 88 1.34 16.82 -9.75
N MET A 89 2.54 16.29 -9.95
CA MET A 89 3.20 15.40 -8.98
C MET A 89 3.61 16.14 -7.69
N GLY A 90 3.61 17.46 -7.72
CA GLY A 90 3.95 18.25 -6.55
C GLY A 90 5.38 18.04 -6.04
N PRO A 91 5.61 18.20 -4.73
CA PRO A 91 6.95 18.15 -4.14
C PRO A 91 7.57 16.74 -4.07
N GLU A 92 6.80 15.68 -4.27
CA GLU A 92 7.33 14.30 -4.29
C GLU A 92 8.19 14.02 -5.52
N LEU A 93 8.02 14.78 -6.59
CA LEU A 93 8.87 14.70 -7.78
C LEU A 93 10.20 15.43 -7.53
N LEU A 94 11.28 14.67 -7.41
CA LEU A 94 12.63 15.26 -7.26
C LEU A 94 13.09 15.86 -8.59
N ARG A 95 13.17 17.17 -8.64
CA ARG A 95 13.63 17.97 -9.79
C ARG A 95 15.08 18.34 -9.62
N ILE A 96 15.87 18.18 -10.67
CA ILE A 96 17.29 18.50 -10.69
C ILE A 96 17.64 19.31 -11.95
N LYS A 97 18.77 19.99 -11.92
CA LYS A 97 19.35 20.67 -13.09
C LYS A 97 20.70 20.06 -13.43
N ASP A 98 20.97 19.90 -14.72
CA ASP A 98 22.30 19.54 -15.16
C ASP A 98 23.24 20.76 -15.12
N ARG A 99 24.54 20.56 -15.45
CA ARG A 99 25.54 21.64 -15.49
C ARG A 99 25.21 22.76 -16.48
N HIS A 100 24.32 22.53 -17.43
CA HIS A 100 23.87 23.50 -18.42
C HIS A 100 22.56 24.19 -18.05
N GLY A 101 22.01 23.90 -16.85
CA GLY A 101 20.78 24.49 -16.35
C GLY A 101 19.50 23.85 -16.91
N ARG A 102 19.60 22.71 -17.62
CA ARG A 102 18.43 22.00 -18.13
C ARG A 102 17.74 21.21 -17.02
N ASP A 103 16.42 21.21 -17.04
CA ASP A 103 15.62 20.51 -16.04
C ASP A 103 15.54 19.02 -16.34
N PHE A 104 15.72 18.22 -15.28
CA PHE A 104 15.52 16.78 -15.25
C PHE A 104 14.73 16.39 -14.00
N VAL A 105 14.26 15.16 -13.98
CA VAL A 105 13.65 14.54 -12.81
C VAL A 105 14.36 13.23 -12.48
N VAL A 106 14.36 12.85 -11.21
CA VAL A 106 14.72 11.50 -10.80
C VAL A 106 13.45 10.68 -10.74
N GLN A 107 13.40 9.58 -11.46
CA GLN A 107 12.17 8.83 -11.74
C GLN A 107 11.41 8.40 -10.46
N PRO A 108 10.17 8.87 -10.24
CA PRO A 108 9.26 8.26 -9.27
C PRO A 108 8.49 7.10 -9.89
N THR A 109 8.36 7.10 -11.22
CA THR A 109 7.68 6.15 -12.10
C THR A 109 8.11 6.42 -13.54
N SER A 110 7.66 5.67 -14.55
CA SER A 110 8.20 5.77 -15.92
C SER A 110 7.15 5.77 -17.04
N GLU A 111 5.91 6.19 -16.77
CA GLU A 111 4.85 6.26 -17.79
C GLU A 111 5.26 7.10 -18.98
N GLU A 112 5.87 8.25 -18.74
CA GLU A 112 6.29 9.18 -19.78
C GLU A 112 7.42 8.58 -20.64
N VAL A 113 8.42 8.00 -20.03
CA VAL A 113 9.58 7.45 -20.76
C VAL A 113 9.16 6.25 -21.60
N ILE A 114 8.35 5.34 -21.05
CA ILE A 114 7.91 4.16 -21.83
C ILE A 114 6.93 4.55 -22.94
N THR A 115 6.13 5.58 -22.74
CA THR A 115 5.26 6.13 -23.80
C THR A 115 6.09 6.74 -24.94
N ASP A 116 7.20 7.41 -24.60
CA ASP A 116 8.15 7.92 -25.60
C ASP A 116 8.78 6.78 -26.42
N VAL A 117 9.19 5.69 -25.77
CA VAL A 117 9.65 4.48 -26.47
C VAL A 117 8.57 3.91 -27.36
N ALA A 118 7.34 3.77 -26.85
CA ALA A 118 6.23 3.19 -27.61
C ALA A 118 5.86 4.01 -28.84
N ARG A 119 5.82 5.35 -28.76
CA ARG A 119 5.53 6.22 -29.92
C ARG A 119 6.59 6.14 -31.01
N GLN A 120 7.81 5.75 -30.66
CA GLN A 120 8.90 5.57 -31.63
C GLN A 120 8.88 4.18 -32.25
N GLU A 121 8.55 3.14 -31.51
CA GLU A 121 8.71 1.73 -31.89
C GLU A 121 7.41 1.04 -32.32
N LEU A 122 6.25 1.39 -31.71
CA LEU A 122 4.96 0.74 -31.96
C LEU A 122 4.13 1.53 -32.96
N ARG A 123 4.30 1.26 -34.25
CA ARG A 123 3.69 2.03 -35.35
C ARG A 123 2.54 1.33 -36.07
N SER A 124 2.33 0.04 -35.82
CA SER A 124 1.34 -0.77 -36.50
C SER A 124 0.56 -1.65 -35.53
N TYR A 125 -0.74 -1.83 -35.79
CA TYR A 125 -1.59 -2.76 -35.05
C TYR A 125 -1.02 -4.20 -34.99
N LYS A 126 -0.21 -4.59 -35.98
CA LYS A 126 0.44 -5.92 -36.05
C LYS A 126 1.48 -6.13 -34.93
N GLN A 127 1.97 -5.06 -34.33
CA GLN A 127 2.95 -5.14 -33.23
C GLN A 127 2.29 -5.27 -31.87
N LEU A 128 0.96 -5.06 -31.78
CA LEU A 128 0.20 -5.06 -30.54
C LEU A 128 -0.50 -6.41 -30.26
N PRO A 129 -0.72 -6.79 -29.01
CA PRO A 129 -0.32 -6.07 -27.80
C PRO A 129 1.16 -6.23 -27.48
N LYS A 130 1.71 -5.30 -26.68
CA LYS A 130 3.05 -5.39 -26.09
C LYS A 130 2.98 -5.01 -24.61
N ASN A 131 3.81 -5.67 -23.81
CA ASN A 131 3.98 -5.33 -22.40
C ASN A 131 5.48 -5.30 -22.09
N PHE A 132 5.97 -4.15 -21.62
CA PHE A 132 7.36 -3.96 -21.24
C PHE A 132 7.46 -3.78 -19.74
N TYR A 133 8.51 -4.32 -19.11
CA TYR A 133 8.75 -4.12 -17.69
C TYR A 133 10.22 -3.87 -17.39
N GLN A 134 10.46 -3.25 -16.25
CA GLN A 134 11.79 -3.13 -15.67
C GLN A 134 11.73 -3.43 -14.17
N ILE A 135 12.88 -3.77 -13.59
CA ILE A 135 13.12 -3.79 -12.15
C ILE A 135 14.19 -2.74 -11.91
N GLN A 136 13.82 -1.60 -11.34
CA GLN A 136 14.68 -0.42 -11.31
C GLN A 136 14.44 0.41 -10.06
N THR A 137 15.48 1.15 -9.65
CA THR A 137 15.41 2.13 -8.57
C THR A 137 14.45 3.26 -8.90
N LYS A 138 13.63 3.62 -7.92
CA LYS A 138 12.74 4.79 -7.92
C LYS A 138 13.12 5.72 -6.79
N PHE A 139 12.82 6.99 -6.97
CA PHE A 139 12.96 7.99 -5.93
C PHE A 139 11.67 8.83 -5.83
N ARG A 140 11.13 8.90 -4.63
CA ARG A 140 10.02 9.81 -4.28
C ARG A 140 10.44 10.64 -3.08
N ASP A 141 10.35 11.96 -3.19
CA ASP A 141 10.73 12.86 -2.11
C ASP A 141 9.66 12.91 -1.03
N GLU A 142 9.44 11.74 -0.43
CA GLU A 142 8.46 11.52 0.62
C GLU A 142 8.71 12.43 1.82
N ARG A 143 7.70 13.19 2.20
CA ARG A 143 7.79 14.17 3.30
C ARG A 143 8.07 13.51 4.66
N ARG A 144 7.50 12.33 4.89
CA ARG A 144 7.60 11.61 6.17
C ARG A 144 7.94 10.14 5.93
N PRO A 145 9.18 9.84 5.50
CA PRO A 145 9.60 8.45 5.37
C PRO A 145 9.60 7.78 6.74
N ARG A 146 9.06 6.57 6.82
CA ARG A 146 8.89 5.81 8.05
C ARG A 146 8.79 4.31 7.78
N PHE A 147 8.86 3.51 8.84
CA PHE A 147 8.68 2.05 8.79
C PHE A 147 9.69 1.32 7.89
N GLY A 148 10.95 1.79 7.87
CA GLY A 148 12.03 1.16 7.13
C GLY A 148 11.76 1.10 5.62
N LEU A 149 11.75 -0.10 5.06
CA LEU A 149 11.53 -0.32 3.62
C LEU A 149 10.07 -0.23 3.19
N MET A 150 9.12 -0.10 4.11
CA MET A 150 7.71 0.03 3.72
C MET A 150 7.38 1.41 3.15
N ARG A 151 8.02 2.47 3.64
CA ARG A 151 7.83 3.85 3.16
C ARG A 151 9.14 4.63 3.11
N GLY A 152 10.02 4.21 2.20
CA GLY A 152 11.29 4.87 1.93
C GLY A 152 11.19 5.93 0.84
N ARG A 153 12.28 6.68 0.64
CA ARG A 153 12.43 7.66 -0.45
C ARG A 153 13.05 7.05 -1.70
N GLU A 154 14.08 6.21 -1.53
CA GLU A 154 14.70 5.43 -2.60
C GLU A 154 14.37 3.95 -2.39
N PHE A 155 13.88 3.28 -3.42
CA PHE A 155 13.42 1.89 -3.38
C PHE A 155 13.49 1.23 -4.75
N ILE A 156 13.38 -0.09 -4.79
CA ILE A 156 13.34 -0.86 -6.04
C ILE A 156 11.90 -1.25 -6.33
N MET A 157 11.46 -0.97 -7.54
CA MET A 157 10.13 -1.32 -8.03
C MET A 157 10.25 -2.14 -9.32
N LYS A 158 9.40 -3.16 -9.47
CA LYS A 158 9.06 -3.67 -10.79
C LYS A 158 7.89 -2.83 -11.31
N ASP A 159 8.10 -2.17 -12.41
CA ASP A 159 7.06 -1.44 -13.13
C ASP A 159 6.94 -1.99 -14.56
N ALA A 160 5.71 -2.29 -14.95
CA ALA A 160 5.35 -2.80 -16.27
C ALA A 160 4.30 -1.91 -16.92
N TYR A 161 4.30 -1.91 -18.24
CA TYR A 161 3.45 -1.05 -19.06
C TYR A 161 2.96 -1.81 -20.27
N SER A 162 1.63 -1.92 -20.43
CA SER A 162 1.03 -2.55 -21.60
C SER A 162 0.55 -1.53 -22.61
N PHE A 163 0.64 -1.91 -23.88
CA PHE A 163 0.18 -1.13 -25.03
C PHE A 163 -0.71 -2.02 -25.89
N ASP A 164 -1.93 -1.56 -26.10
CA ASP A 164 -2.98 -2.28 -26.76
C ASP A 164 -3.66 -1.42 -27.84
N ARG A 165 -4.33 -2.08 -28.79
CA ARG A 165 -5.01 -1.40 -29.91
C ARG A 165 -6.37 -0.82 -29.54
N ASP A 166 -7.02 -1.37 -28.52
CA ASP A 166 -8.35 -0.97 -28.07
C ASP A 166 -8.60 -1.30 -26.60
N GLN A 167 -9.68 -0.82 -26.06
CA GLN A 167 -10.05 -1.02 -24.67
C GLN A 167 -10.25 -2.51 -24.30
N VAL A 168 -10.78 -3.32 -25.21
CA VAL A 168 -11.05 -4.74 -24.95
C VAL A 168 -9.72 -5.48 -24.76
N SER A 169 -8.78 -5.25 -25.68
CA SER A 169 -7.43 -5.81 -25.59
C SER A 169 -6.70 -5.32 -24.34
N ALA A 170 -6.80 -4.01 -24.01
CA ALA A 170 -6.16 -3.44 -22.81
C ALA A 170 -6.69 -4.04 -21.52
N LYS A 171 -7.99 -4.29 -21.41
CA LYS A 171 -8.60 -4.98 -20.25
C LYS A 171 -8.16 -6.45 -20.16
N GLN A 172 -7.90 -7.09 -21.28
CA GLN A 172 -7.31 -8.44 -21.30
C GLN A 172 -5.86 -8.40 -20.79
N SER A 173 -5.04 -7.45 -21.24
CA SER A 173 -3.69 -7.23 -20.71
C SER A 173 -3.69 -6.95 -19.20
N TYR A 174 -4.63 -6.13 -18.73
CA TYR A 174 -4.84 -5.87 -17.31
C TYR A 174 -5.12 -7.17 -16.54
N LYS A 175 -6.03 -8.01 -17.04
CA LYS A 175 -6.36 -9.28 -16.40
C LYS A 175 -5.16 -10.23 -16.34
N ILE A 176 -4.39 -10.34 -17.42
CA ILE A 176 -3.16 -11.15 -17.45
C ILE A 176 -2.18 -10.69 -16.37
N MET A 177 -2.01 -9.38 -16.18
CA MET A 177 -1.12 -8.85 -15.15
C MET A 177 -1.65 -9.07 -13.74
N ALA A 178 -2.94 -8.88 -13.49
CA ALA A 178 -3.56 -9.18 -12.20
C ALA A 178 -3.40 -10.66 -11.83
N ASP A 179 -3.58 -11.57 -12.80
CA ASP A 179 -3.38 -13.01 -12.60
C ASP A 179 -1.90 -13.37 -12.35
N ALA A 180 -0.96 -12.69 -13.01
CA ALA A 180 0.47 -12.84 -12.75
C ALA A 180 0.84 -12.38 -11.33
N TYR A 181 0.25 -11.28 -10.85
CA TYR A 181 0.45 -10.79 -9.48
C TYR A 181 -0.03 -11.79 -8.43
N ARG A 182 -1.21 -12.40 -8.63
CA ARG A 182 -1.69 -13.47 -7.74
C ARG A 182 -0.69 -14.60 -7.64
N LYS A 183 -0.14 -15.07 -8.77
CA LYS A 183 0.90 -16.12 -8.80
C LYS A 183 2.18 -15.69 -8.06
N ILE A 184 2.60 -14.43 -8.21
CA ILE A 184 3.78 -13.90 -7.51
C ILE A 184 3.56 -13.95 -6.00
N PHE A 185 2.44 -13.42 -5.50
CA PHE A 185 2.18 -13.37 -4.05
C PHE A 185 1.88 -14.75 -3.46
N ASP A 186 1.24 -15.64 -4.22
CA ASP A 186 1.06 -17.05 -3.82
C ASP A 186 2.41 -17.76 -3.67
N ARG A 187 3.35 -17.53 -4.58
CA ARG A 187 4.72 -18.11 -4.50
C ARG A 187 5.51 -17.59 -3.29
N PHE A 188 5.23 -16.38 -2.83
CA PHE A 188 5.80 -15.87 -1.58
C PHE A 188 5.13 -16.45 -0.32
N GLY A 189 4.00 -17.14 -0.46
CA GLY A 189 3.24 -17.68 0.66
C GLY A 189 2.65 -16.60 1.57
N LEU A 190 2.35 -15.42 1.03
CA LEU A 190 1.77 -14.31 1.78
C LEU A 190 0.24 -14.36 1.78
N SER A 191 -0.35 -14.00 2.90
CA SER A 191 -1.79 -13.72 2.98
C SER A 191 -2.06 -12.30 2.47
N TYR A 192 -2.84 -12.17 1.41
CA TYR A 192 -3.13 -10.89 0.77
C TYR A 192 -4.58 -10.81 0.29
N ARG A 193 -5.04 -9.59 0.01
CA ARG A 193 -6.29 -9.31 -0.70
C ARG A 193 -6.02 -8.44 -1.90
N ALA A 194 -6.68 -8.74 -3.00
CA ALA A 194 -6.80 -7.83 -4.14
C ALA A 194 -8.02 -6.94 -3.90
N VAL A 195 -7.84 -5.64 -3.84
CA VAL A 195 -8.87 -4.68 -3.47
C VAL A 195 -9.06 -3.63 -4.55
N ALA A 196 -10.31 -3.26 -4.83
CA ALA A 196 -10.59 -2.14 -5.72
C ALA A 196 -10.08 -0.83 -5.11
N ALA A 197 -9.37 -0.05 -5.90
CA ALA A 197 -8.68 1.15 -5.46
C ALA A 197 -9.01 2.39 -6.30
N ASP A 198 -8.71 3.57 -5.78
CA ASP A 198 -8.71 4.81 -6.53
C ASP A 198 -7.43 4.93 -7.35
N SER A 199 -7.52 5.45 -8.58
CA SER A 199 -6.37 5.58 -9.47
C SER A 199 -5.47 6.78 -9.16
N GLY A 200 -5.90 7.70 -8.32
CA GLY A 200 -5.15 8.87 -7.88
C GLY A 200 -4.55 9.71 -9.01
N ALA A 201 -3.33 10.20 -8.80
CA ALA A 201 -2.60 11.03 -9.76
C ALA A 201 -2.18 10.27 -11.03
N ILE A 202 -2.08 8.94 -10.98
CA ILE A 202 -1.79 8.10 -12.15
C ILE A 202 -2.98 8.16 -13.12
N GLY A 203 -4.21 8.11 -12.60
CA GLY A 203 -5.45 8.19 -13.37
C GLY A 203 -5.86 6.86 -14.00
N GLY A 204 -6.97 6.88 -14.76
CA GLY A 204 -7.58 5.69 -15.35
C GLY A 204 -8.87 5.29 -14.63
N ASP A 205 -9.62 4.35 -15.21
CA ASP A 205 -10.97 4.01 -14.77
C ASP A 205 -11.06 2.72 -13.94
N LEU A 206 -10.02 1.89 -13.99
CA LEU A 206 -9.94 0.61 -13.28
C LEU A 206 -8.60 0.47 -12.58
N SER A 207 -8.65 0.13 -11.30
CA SER A 207 -7.47 0.01 -10.46
C SER A 207 -7.70 -1.02 -9.37
N GLU A 208 -6.70 -1.86 -9.10
CA GLU A 208 -6.72 -2.90 -8.07
C GLU A 208 -5.38 -2.93 -7.35
N GLU A 209 -5.43 -2.84 -6.02
CA GLU A 209 -4.27 -2.97 -5.14
C GLU A 209 -4.17 -4.38 -4.57
N PHE A 210 -2.95 -4.86 -4.41
CA PHE A 210 -2.65 -6.09 -3.71
C PHE A 210 -2.08 -5.73 -2.33
N GLN A 211 -2.85 -6.05 -1.29
CA GLN A 211 -2.61 -5.67 0.09
C GLN A 211 -2.24 -6.90 0.91
N VAL A 212 -1.02 -6.93 1.45
CA VAL A 212 -0.61 -7.95 2.42
C VAL A 212 -1.23 -7.62 3.78
N ILE A 213 -1.94 -8.58 4.35
CA ILE A 213 -2.67 -8.39 5.60
C ILE A 213 -1.68 -8.32 6.77
N ALA A 214 -1.64 -7.19 7.46
CA ALA A 214 -0.79 -6.97 8.63
C ALA A 214 -1.38 -5.88 9.53
N ALA A 215 -1.36 -6.10 10.84
CA ALA A 215 -1.89 -5.13 11.82
C ALA A 215 -1.15 -3.78 11.79
N THR A 216 0.11 -3.78 11.36
CA THR A 216 0.95 -2.59 11.19
C THR A 216 0.78 -1.90 9.84
N GLY A 217 -0.08 -2.42 8.97
CA GLY A 217 -0.37 -1.82 7.66
C GLY A 217 -0.94 -0.41 7.78
N GLU A 218 -0.56 0.47 6.84
CA GLU A 218 -1.04 1.86 6.81
C GLU A 218 -2.45 1.97 6.24
N ASP A 219 -2.84 1.07 5.32
CA ASP A 219 -4.11 1.14 4.62
C ASP A 219 -5.22 0.40 5.36
N ALA A 220 -6.41 0.98 5.34
CA ALA A 220 -7.62 0.31 5.78
C ALA A 220 -8.29 -0.38 4.60
N ILE A 221 -8.43 -1.71 4.70
CA ILE A 221 -9.04 -2.55 3.69
C ILE A 221 -10.43 -2.93 4.15
N VAL A 222 -11.42 -2.63 3.32
CA VAL A 222 -12.82 -2.97 3.54
C VAL A 222 -13.15 -4.22 2.73
N TYR A 223 -13.74 -5.22 3.35
CA TYR A 223 -14.12 -6.46 2.66
C TYR A 223 -15.39 -7.08 3.25
N CYS A 224 -16.04 -7.93 2.46
CA CYS A 224 -17.15 -8.75 2.94
C CYS A 224 -16.63 -10.17 3.23
N PRO A 225 -16.72 -10.68 4.48
CA PRO A 225 -16.27 -12.04 4.80
C PRO A 225 -16.98 -13.16 4.01
N ASN A 226 -18.17 -12.88 3.49
CA ASN A 226 -19.02 -13.85 2.81
C ASN A 226 -18.96 -13.78 1.27
N SER A 227 -18.06 -12.93 0.71
CA SER A 227 -17.92 -12.75 -0.73
C SER A 227 -16.51 -12.29 -1.11
N ASP A 228 -16.28 -12.11 -2.41
CA ASP A 228 -15.03 -11.58 -2.94
C ASP A 228 -14.98 -10.04 -2.95
N TYR A 229 -16.01 -9.36 -2.41
CA TYR A 229 -15.99 -7.90 -2.34
C TYR A 229 -14.87 -7.42 -1.43
N ALA A 230 -13.98 -6.61 -1.99
CA ALA A 230 -12.94 -5.91 -1.25
C ALA A 230 -12.61 -4.58 -1.94
N ALA A 231 -12.41 -3.53 -1.15
CA ALA A 231 -12.06 -2.20 -1.61
C ALA A 231 -11.16 -1.48 -0.61
N ASN A 232 -10.32 -0.58 -1.11
CA ASN A 232 -9.66 0.40 -0.25
C ASN A 232 -10.73 1.31 0.40
N MET A 233 -10.47 1.78 1.62
CA MET A 233 -11.38 2.66 2.37
C MET A 233 -11.83 3.86 1.54
N GLU A 234 -10.92 4.43 0.76
CA GLU A 234 -11.20 5.61 -0.06
C GLU A 234 -12.25 5.34 -1.16
N LYS A 235 -12.38 4.08 -1.61
CA LYS A 235 -13.29 3.68 -2.67
C LYS A 235 -14.52 2.91 -2.17
N ALA A 236 -14.47 2.32 -0.99
CA ALA A 236 -15.55 1.51 -0.45
C ALA A 236 -16.86 2.29 -0.35
N GLU A 237 -17.92 1.79 -0.99
CA GLU A 237 -19.22 2.47 -1.03
C GLU A 237 -20.01 2.23 0.27
N ALA A 238 -20.54 3.32 0.84
CA ALA A 238 -21.55 3.28 1.87
C ALA A 238 -22.94 3.31 1.20
N LEU A 239 -23.68 2.22 1.30
CA LEU A 239 -25.01 2.13 0.68
C LEU A 239 -25.99 3.12 1.33
N ALA A 240 -26.96 3.56 0.54
CA ALA A 240 -28.12 4.26 1.09
C ALA A 240 -28.88 3.33 2.03
N PRO A 241 -29.35 3.82 3.21
CA PRO A 241 -30.19 3.03 4.08
C PRO A 241 -31.45 2.55 3.34
N ALA A 242 -31.79 1.26 3.52
CA ALA A 242 -32.98 0.68 2.91
C ALA A 242 -34.29 1.16 3.57
N GLN A 243 -34.19 1.72 4.77
CA GLN A 243 -35.34 2.18 5.54
C GLN A 243 -35.77 3.59 5.11
N ALA A 244 -37.06 3.80 5.03
CA ALA A 244 -37.60 5.14 4.82
C ALA A 244 -37.37 6.01 6.08
N ARG A 245 -37.28 7.32 5.87
CA ARG A 245 -37.17 8.29 6.96
C ARG A 245 -38.35 8.13 7.92
N PRO A 246 -38.09 7.99 9.24
CA PRO A 246 -39.15 7.97 10.24
C PRO A 246 -39.94 9.30 10.27
N ALA A 247 -41.17 9.25 10.74
CA ALA A 247 -41.94 10.47 10.98
C ALA A 247 -41.34 11.28 12.14
N ALA A 248 -41.38 12.60 12.03
CA ALA A 248 -40.96 13.51 13.10
C ALA A 248 -41.79 13.25 14.39
N SER A 249 -41.13 13.02 15.49
CA SER A 249 -41.77 12.75 16.79
C SER A 249 -41.44 13.81 17.83
N GLN A 250 -40.41 14.60 17.63
CA GLN A 250 -39.95 15.63 18.57
C GLN A 250 -40.15 17.04 17.99
N ALA A 251 -40.43 18.02 18.87
CA ALA A 251 -40.40 19.42 18.48
C ALA A 251 -38.97 19.93 18.34
N GLN A 252 -38.74 20.79 17.36
CA GLN A 252 -37.48 21.51 17.24
C GLN A 252 -37.27 22.38 18.50
N THR A 253 -36.13 22.22 19.18
CA THR A 253 -35.86 22.91 20.43
C THR A 253 -34.42 23.45 20.44
N LEU A 254 -34.27 24.74 20.79
CA LEU A 254 -32.96 25.33 21.07
C LEU A 254 -32.51 24.86 22.46
N THR A 255 -31.42 24.15 22.53
CA THR A 255 -30.96 23.45 23.74
C THR A 255 -29.58 23.99 24.15
N PRO A 256 -29.42 24.48 25.41
CA PRO A 256 -28.13 24.91 25.93
C PRO A 256 -27.16 23.73 26.04
N THR A 257 -25.94 23.93 25.51
CA THR A 257 -24.85 22.95 25.55
C THR A 257 -23.51 23.65 25.88
N PRO A 258 -23.41 24.22 27.08
CA PRO A 258 -22.30 25.12 27.45
C PRO A 258 -20.95 24.39 27.40
N GLY A 259 -20.01 24.93 26.61
CA GLY A 259 -18.66 24.38 26.42
C GLY A 259 -18.59 23.05 25.67
N LYS A 260 -19.70 22.62 25.04
CA LYS A 260 -19.76 21.33 24.28
C LYS A 260 -19.86 21.62 22.79
N SER A 261 -18.77 21.31 22.06
CA SER A 261 -18.64 21.63 20.63
C SER A 261 -18.44 20.39 19.74
N THR A 262 -18.15 19.23 20.31
CA THR A 262 -18.04 17.96 19.56
C THR A 262 -19.34 17.18 19.62
N CYS A 263 -19.60 16.36 18.61
CA CYS A 263 -20.80 15.49 18.60
C CYS A 263 -20.82 14.53 19.80
N GLU A 264 -19.67 14.02 20.20
CA GLU A 264 -19.49 13.12 21.34
C GLU A 264 -19.86 13.82 22.66
N ASP A 265 -19.37 15.02 22.88
CA ASP A 265 -19.66 15.81 24.08
C ASP A 265 -21.13 16.20 24.17
N VAL A 266 -21.73 16.57 23.04
CA VAL A 266 -23.15 16.90 22.95
C VAL A 266 -24.03 15.69 23.22
N ALA A 267 -23.72 14.56 22.59
CA ALA A 267 -24.42 13.30 22.80
C ALA A 267 -24.36 12.86 24.28
N ALA A 268 -23.18 12.95 24.89
CA ALA A 268 -22.98 12.64 26.30
C ALA A 268 -23.78 13.57 27.22
N LEU A 269 -23.74 14.90 26.98
CA LEU A 269 -24.48 15.88 27.77
C LEU A 269 -25.99 15.64 27.70
N LEU A 270 -26.50 15.36 26.51
CA LEU A 270 -27.95 15.17 26.29
C LEU A 270 -28.42 13.73 26.55
N ASN A 271 -27.50 12.83 26.88
CA ASN A 271 -27.75 11.41 27.12
C ASN A 271 -28.49 10.73 25.96
N VAL A 272 -27.97 10.95 24.73
CA VAL A 272 -28.49 10.37 23.49
C VAL A 272 -27.39 9.61 22.75
N PRO A 273 -27.75 8.66 21.86
CA PRO A 273 -26.76 8.02 21.00
C PRO A 273 -26.01 9.03 20.11
N LEU A 274 -24.71 8.83 19.91
CA LEU A 274 -23.90 9.69 19.02
C LEU A 274 -24.49 9.71 17.59
N SER A 275 -25.10 8.64 17.15
CA SER A 275 -25.77 8.52 15.85
C SER A 275 -27.01 9.42 15.66
N THR A 276 -27.51 10.08 16.71
CA THR A 276 -28.55 11.10 16.62
C THR A 276 -28.00 12.48 16.28
N THR A 277 -26.71 12.70 16.43
CA THR A 277 -26.06 13.97 16.11
C THR A 277 -25.63 14.06 14.66
N VAL A 278 -25.59 15.26 14.12
CA VAL A 278 -25.13 15.58 12.77
C VAL A 278 -24.03 16.62 12.85
N LYS A 279 -22.85 16.28 12.32
CA LYS A 279 -21.73 17.22 12.22
C LYS A 279 -21.81 18.03 10.92
N SER A 280 -21.43 19.28 11.02
CA SER A 280 -21.37 20.24 9.92
C SER A 280 -19.94 20.47 9.50
N LEU A 281 -19.59 20.08 8.27
CA LEU A 281 -18.28 20.33 7.67
C LEU A 281 -18.43 21.40 6.59
N VAL A 282 -17.62 22.46 6.69
CA VAL A 282 -17.72 23.61 5.79
C VAL A 282 -16.53 23.62 4.86
N LEU A 283 -16.79 23.46 3.57
CA LEU A 283 -15.80 23.45 2.51
C LEU A 283 -15.94 24.71 1.63
N ALA A 284 -14.87 25.01 0.90
CA ALA A 284 -14.87 26.08 -0.10
C ALA A 284 -14.22 25.59 -1.39
N THR A 285 -14.76 26.05 -2.51
CA THR A 285 -14.16 25.92 -3.85
C THR A 285 -13.82 27.29 -4.36
N ASP A 286 -12.61 27.43 -4.93
CA ASP A 286 -12.09 28.72 -5.38
C ASP A 286 -12.15 28.83 -6.91
N ASP A 287 -12.67 29.95 -7.39
CA ASP A 287 -12.55 30.37 -8.79
C ASP A 287 -11.31 31.26 -8.90
N THR A 288 -10.33 30.84 -9.70
CA THR A 288 -9.03 31.49 -9.82
C THR A 288 -8.84 32.15 -11.19
N ASP A 289 -8.03 33.22 -11.23
CA ASP A 289 -7.58 33.81 -12.49
C ASP A 289 -6.44 32.99 -13.12
N GLU A 290 -5.99 33.45 -14.30
CA GLU A 290 -4.87 32.81 -15.03
C GLU A 290 -3.54 32.85 -14.28
N GLN A 291 -3.41 33.73 -13.28
CA GLN A 291 -2.25 33.84 -12.40
C GLN A 291 -2.39 33.03 -11.10
N GLY A 292 -3.53 32.34 -10.91
CA GLY A 292 -3.80 31.52 -9.71
C GLY A 292 -4.34 32.32 -8.50
N ASN A 293 -4.69 33.60 -8.66
CA ASN A 293 -5.31 34.38 -7.57
C ASN A 293 -6.80 34.06 -7.45
N ILE A 294 -7.29 33.97 -6.23
CA ILE A 294 -8.70 33.68 -5.95
C ILE A 294 -9.55 34.91 -6.32
N LYS A 295 -10.47 34.76 -7.26
CA LYS A 295 -11.47 35.78 -7.66
C LYS A 295 -12.73 35.70 -6.81
N ALA A 296 -13.17 34.49 -6.53
CA ALA A 296 -14.37 34.20 -5.77
C ALA A 296 -14.28 32.83 -5.13
N SER A 297 -14.96 32.65 -3.98
CA SER A 297 -15.07 31.35 -3.34
C SER A 297 -16.55 31.01 -3.14
N LYS A 298 -16.89 29.76 -3.38
CA LYS A 298 -18.21 29.20 -3.12
C LYS A 298 -18.16 28.31 -1.91
N VAL A 299 -18.99 28.55 -0.92
CA VAL A 299 -19.03 27.81 0.33
C VAL A 299 -20.06 26.69 0.26
N TRP A 300 -19.71 25.54 0.81
CA TRP A 300 -20.50 24.31 0.87
C TRP A 300 -20.64 23.84 2.29
N LEU A 301 -21.83 23.34 2.64
CA LEU A 301 -22.06 22.67 3.92
C LEU A 301 -22.32 21.20 3.66
N LEU A 302 -21.44 20.35 4.20
CA LEU A 302 -21.61 18.90 4.20
C LEU A 302 -22.12 18.46 5.57
N LEU A 303 -23.15 17.63 5.55
CA LEU A 303 -23.77 17.07 6.76
C LEU A 303 -23.52 15.57 6.84
N LEU A 304 -22.83 15.15 7.89
CA LEU A 304 -22.54 13.76 8.21
C LEU A 304 -23.12 13.40 9.58
N ARG A 305 -23.48 12.14 9.76
CA ARG A 305 -23.85 11.61 11.08
C ARG A 305 -22.66 11.75 12.05
N GLY A 306 -22.90 12.05 13.31
CA GLY A 306 -21.87 12.41 14.28
C GLY A 306 -20.78 11.38 14.50
N ASP A 307 -21.10 10.10 14.31
CA ASP A 307 -20.17 8.96 14.44
C ASP A 307 -19.47 8.58 13.13
N HIS A 308 -19.66 9.33 12.04
CA HIS A 308 -19.05 9.06 10.74
C HIS A 308 -17.98 10.10 10.38
N ASP A 309 -16.97 9.67 9.62
CA ASP A 309 -15.91 10.53 9.10
C ASP A 309 -16.04 10.74 7.60
N MET A 310 -15.70 11.96 7.16
CA MET A 310 -15.73 12.34 5.76
C MET A 310 -14.67 11.57 4.96
N ASN A 311 -15.08 11.16 3.77
CA ASN A 311 -14.18 10.60 2.76
C ASN A 311 -13.87 11.67 1.71
N GLU A 312 -12.67 12.24 1.78
CA GLU A 312 -12.26 13.35 0.90
C GLU A 312 -12.22 12.95 -0.59
N VAL A 313 -11.87 11.69 -0.89
CA VAL A 313 -11.84 11.18 -2.26
C VAL A 313 -13.25 11.14 -2.87
N LYS A 314 -14.23 10.67 -2.11
CA LYS A 314 -15.64 10.66 -2.56
C LYS A 314 -16.19 12.08 -2.74
N VAL A 315 -15.94 12.95 -1.76
CA VAL A 315 -16.34 14.36 -1.80
C VAL A 315 -15.71 15.07 -3.00
N GLY A 316 -14.44 14.82 -3.27
CA GLY A 316 -13.72 15.39 -4.41
C GLY A 316 -14.20 14.92 -5.79
N LYS A 317 -15.12 13.95 -5.86
CA LYS A 317 -15.76 13.51 -7.12
C LYS A 317 -17.13 14.12 -7.34
N LEU A 318 -17.66 14.86 -6.37
CA LEU A 318 -18.99 15.45 -6.46
C LEU A 318 -19.02 16.64 -7.43
N PRO A 319 -20.13 16.82 -8.17
CA PRO A 319 -20.31 18.00 -9.02
C PRO A 319 -20.16 19.30 -8.21
N GLY A 320 -19.29 20.18 -8.71
CA GLY A 320 -18.97 21.45 -8.05
C GLY A 320 -17.85 21.39 -7.03
N LEU A 321 -17.44 20.21 -6.58
CA LEU A 321 -16.28 19.97 -5.70
C LEU A 321 -15.14 19.26 -6.45
N ASN A 322 -15.41 18.74 -7.62
CA ASN A 322 -14.47 17.93 -8.43
C ASN A 322 -13.34 18.73 -9.10
N ALA A 323 -13.39 20.04 -9.08
CA ALA A 323 -12.27 20.89 -9.51
C ALA A 323 -11.24 21.15 -8.40
N GLY A 324 -11.48 20.62 -7.21
CA GLY A 324 -10.70 20.81 -5.99
C GLY A 324 -11.49 21.60 -4.94
N PHE A 325 -11.26 21.29 -3.67
CA PHE A 325 -11.86 21.96 -2.53
C PHE A 325 -10.84 22.10 -1.40
N ARG A 326 -11.15 22.97 -0.47
CA ARG A 326 -10.46 23.15 0.80
C ARG A 326 -11.46 23.31 1.92
N PHE A 327 -11.02 23.19 3.17
CA PHE A 327 -11.85 23.64 4.29
C PHE A 327 -12.02 25.16 4.24
N ALA A 328 -13.21 25.63 4.58
CA ALA A 328 -13.51 27.06 4.63
C ALA A 328 -12.69 27.76 5.72
N THR A 329 -12.31 28.99 5.46
CA THR A 329 -11.64 29.85 6.45
C THR A 329 -12.61 30.30 7.55
N LEU A 330 -12.09 30.73 8.69
CA LEU A 330 -12.91 31.26 9.78
C LEU A 330 -13.78 32.44 9.32
N SER A 331 -13.25 33.31 8.47
CA SER A 331 -14.00 34.45 7.92
C SER A 331 -15.17 34.01 7.06
N GLU A 332 -14.97 33.02 6.18
CA GLU A 332 -16.04 32.46 5.35
C GLU A 332 -17.13 31.79 6.19
N ILE A 333 -16.73 31.08 7.26
CA ILE A 333 -17.65 30.45 8.20
C ILE A 333 -18.46 31.54 8.96
N GLU A 334 -17.80 32.51 9.52
CA GLU A 334 -18.47 33.61 10.24
C GLU A 334 -19.45 34.41 9.37
N ASP A 335 -19.08 34.60 8.09
CA ASP A 335 -19.91 35.27 7.08
C ASP A 335 -21.22 34.54 6.81
N HIS A 336 -21.19 33.21 6.71
CA HIS A 336 -22.34 32.39 6.36
C HIS A 336 -23.16 31.95 7.59
N PHE A 337 -22.50 31.67 8.70
CA PHE A 337 -23.12 31.08 9.89
C PHE A 337 -23.32 32.12 11.01
N GLY A 338 -22.47 33.12 11.08
CA GLY A 338 -22.46 34.09 12.19
C GLY A 338 -21.90 33.53 13.48
N CYS A 339 -21.26 32.40 13.42
CA CYS A 339 -20.72 31.67 14.56
C CYS A 339 -19.39 31.02 14.17
N LYS A 340 -18.55 30.73 15.17
CA LYS A 340 -17.31 29.97 14.98
C LYS A 340 -17.59 28.47 14.89
N PRO A 341 -16.64 27.68 14.33
CA PRO A 341 -16.73 26.23 14.36
C PRO A 341 -17.00 25.66 15.76
N GLY A 342 -17.72 24.54 15.80
CA GLY A 342 -18.14 23.84 17.04
C GLY A 342 -19.64 23.91 17.32
N TYR A 343 -20.34 24.89 16.72
CA TYR A 343 -21.80 25.06 16.91
C TYR A 343 -22.53 25.25 15.58
N LEU A 344 -21.94 24.82 14.48
CA LEU A 344 -22.49 25.05 13.13
C LEU A 344 -23.63 24.08 12.81
N GLY A 345 -24.63 24.57 12.11
CA GLY A 345 -25.74 23.78 11.61
C GLY A 345 -26.41 24.40 10.38
N PRO A 346 -27.29 23.66 9.69
CA PRO A 346 -27.93 24.12 8.44
C PRO A 346 -29.10 25.09 8.66
N LEU A 347 -29.48 25.34 9.90
CA LEU A 347 -30.59 26.21 10.25
C LEU A 347 -30.11 27.63 10.58
N ASN A 348 -30.97 28.63 10.32
CA ASN A 348 -30.71 30.03 10.68
C ASN A 348 -29.40 30.59 10.10
N LEU A 349 -29.09 30.23 8.85
CA LEU A 349 -27.91 30.72 8.14
C LEU A 349 -28.03 32.23 7.86
N LYS A 350 -26.93 32.98 8.00
CA LYS A 350 -26.85 34.37 7.57
C LYS A 350 -26.86 34.55 6.05
N LYS A 351 -26.21 33.63 5.33
CA LYS A 351 -26.17 33.60 3.89
C LYS A 351 -26.50 32.18 3.41
N PRO A 352 -27.27 32.03 2.31
CA PRO A 352 -27.55 30.71 1.75
C PRO A 352 -26.27 29.99 1.33
N LEU A 353 -26.26 28.66 1.50
CA LEU A 353 -25.20 27.80 1.00
C LEU A 353 -25.76 26.57 0.30
N ASN A 354 -24.88 25.88 -0.42
CA ASN A 354 -25.17 24.56 -0.94
C ASN A 354 -25.02 23.52 0.17
N VAL A 355 -26.14 22.87 0.50
CA VAL A 355 -26.20 21.83 1.52
C VAL A 355 -26.15 20.47 0.85
N VAL A 356 -25.15 19.67 1.16
CA VAL A 356 -25.01 18.29 0.71
C VAL A 356 -25.13 17.38 1.95
N ALA A 357 -26.07 16.47 1.93
CA ALA A 357 -26.25 15.53 3.03
C ALA A 357 -25.71 14.15 2.66
N ASP A 358 -25.06 13.50 3.62
CA ASP A 358 -24.77 12.08 3.50
C ASP A 358 -26.06 11.27 3.41
N ARG A 359 -26.01 10.12 2.74
CA ARG A 359 -27.16 9.21 2.55
C ARG A 359 -27.85 8.85 3.87
N GLU A 360 -27.08 8.66 4.95
CA GLU A 360 -27.61 8.40 6.29
C GLU A 360 -28.36 9.61 6.86
N VAL A 361 -27.77 10.81 6.76
CA VAL A 361 -28.39 12.04 7.27
C VAL A 361 -29.68 12.37 6.54
N ALA A 362 -29.75 12.09 5.26
CA ALA A 362 -30.96 12.33 4.45
C ALA A 362 -32.19 11.55 4.93
N VAL A 363 -32.00 10.44 5.63
CA VAL A 363 -33.09 9.59 6.16
C VAL A 363 -33.25 9.69 7.68
N MET A 364 -32.51 10.57 8.36
CA MET A 364 -32.66 10.79 9.79
C MET A 364 -33.89 11.62 10.12
N ALA A 365 -34.48 11.35 11.28
CA ALA A 365 -35.51 12.16 11.90
C ALA A 365 -35.10 12.56 13.32
N ASP A 366 -35.61 13.69 13.80
CA ASP A 366 -35.36 14.19 15.17
C ASP A 366 -33.88 14.32 15.53
N TRP A 367 -33.04 14.71 14.58
CA TRP A 367 -31.60 14.79 14.76
C TRP A 367 -31.13 16.08 15.43
N ILE A 368 -29.89 16.13 15.85
CA ILE A 368 -29.29 17.22 16.62
C ILE A 368 -28.16 17.85 15.80
N CYS A 369 -28.14 19.18 15.71
CA CYS A 369 -27.05 19.92 15.07
C CYS A 369 -26.72 21.22 15.83
N GLY A 370 -25.63 21.86 15.44
CA GLY A 370 -25.30 23.19 15.95
C GLY A 370 -26.40 24.23 15.65
N ALA A 371 -26.55 25.20 16.54
CA ALA A 371 -27.56 26.26 16.45
C ALA A 371 -27.07 27.52 15.73
N ASN A 372 -25.84 27.56 15.25
CA ASN A 372 -25.13 28.74 14.77
C ASN A 372 -25.05 29.84 15.86
N GLN A 373 -25.03 29.41 17.10
CA GLN A 373 -24.94 30.22 18.29
C GLN A 373 -24.01 29.54 19.30
N PRO A 374 -23.06 30.25 19.91
CA PRO A 374 -22.19 29.69 20.94
C PRO A 374 -22.97 28.99 22.04
N ASP A 375 -22.47 27.86 22.52
CA ASP A 375 -23.03 27.06 23.61
C ASP A 375 -24.46 26.57 23.42
N HIS A 376 -24.93 26.44 22.18
CA HIS A 376 -26.25 25.93 21.87
C HIS A 376 -26.27 24.96 20.68
N HIS A 377 -27.15 23.97 20.80
CA HIS A 377 -27.52 23.05 19.70
C HIS A 377 -29.04 23.05 19.52
N ILE A 378 -29.49 22.59 18.36
CA ILE A 378 -30.92 22.38 18.07
C ILE A 378 -31.18 20.90 18.10
N THR A 379 -32.16 20.48 18.90
CA THR A 379 -32.65 19.09 18.98
C THR A 379 -33.98 18.96 18.25
N GLY A 380 -34.32 17.73 17.82
CA GLY A 380 -35.58 17.43 17.14
C GLY A 380 -35.69 18.00 15.72
N VAL A 381 -34.56 18.11 15.00
CA VAL A 381 -34.53 18.67 13.65
C VAL A 381 -35.02 17.66 12.63
N ASN A 382 -35.85 18.12 11.69
CA ASN A 382 -36.42 17.27 10.65
C ASN A 382 -36.46 17.95 9.28
N TRP A 383 -36.03 17.21 8.25
CA TRP A 383 -36.16 17.63 6.86
C TRP A 383 -37.61 17.87 6.48
N GLY A 384 -37.87 18.84 5.61
CA GLY A 384 -39.20 19.17 5.11
C GLY A 384 -40.11 19.92 6.08
N ARG A 385 -39.80 19.87 7.41
CA ARG A 385 -40.52 20.61 8.45
C ARG A 385 -39.74 21.87 8.87
N ASP A 386 -38.48 21.69 9.26
CA ASP A 386 -37.64 22.75 9.88
C ASP A 386 -36.68 23.39 8.87
N LEU A 387 -36.31 22.66 7.86
CA LEU A 387 -35.47 23.10 6.76
C LEU A 387 -35.88 22.35 5.45
N PRO A 388 -35.60 22.94 4.26
CA PRO A 388 -35.85 22.26 3.01
C PRO A 388 -34.99 20.99 2.87
N GLU A 389 -35.40 20.07 2.00
CA GLU A 389 -34.58 18.94 1.62
C GLU A 389 -33.20 19.38 1.12
N PRO A 390 -32.13 18.59 1.34
CA PRO A 390 -30.78 18.96 0.93
C PRO A 390 -30.71 19.13 -0.60
N MET A 391 -29.86 20.05 -1.06
CA MET A 391 -29.66 20.25 -2.50
C MET A 391 -29.16 18.98 -3.19
N MET A 392 -28.34 18.19 -2.49
CA MET A 392 -27.77 16.95 -2.99
C MET A 392 -27.69 15.94 -1.84
N VAL A 393 -27.94 14.67 -2.16
CA VAL A 393 -27.67 13.52 -1.28
C VAL A 393 -26.61 12.65 -1.93
N ALA A 394 -25.55 12.35 -1.21
CA ALA A 394 -24.42 11.60 -1.75
C ALA A 394 -23.76 10.72 -0.67
N ASP A 395 -22.93 9.79 -1.10
CA ASP A 395 -22.04 9.04 -0.24
C ASP A 395 -20.82 9.92 0.11
N LEU A 396 -20.78 10.44 1.32
CA LEU A 396 -19.76 11.39 1.79
C LEU A 396 -18.77 10.80 2.76
N ARG A 397 -19.03 9.59 3.27
CA ARG A 397 -18.35 9.05 4.44
C ARG A 397 -17.46 7.86 4.16
N ASN A 398 -16.52 7.61 5.04
CA ASN A 398 -15.90 6.31 5.15
C ASN A 398 -16.93 5.27 5.61
N VAL A 399 -16.82 4.05 5.10
CA VAL A 399 -17.59 2.93 5.63
C VAL A 399 -17.08 2.56 7.03
N VAL A 400 -17.94 1.95 7.81
CA VAL A 400 -17.60 1.41 9.13
C VAL A 400 -17.86 -0.10 9.15
N ALA A 401 -17.18 -0.81 10.06
CA ALA A 401 -17.45 -2.24 10.24
C ALA A 401 -18.93 -2.47 10.60
N GLY A 402 -19.55 -3.43 9.93
CA GLY A 402 -20.98 -3.72 10.09
C GLY A 402 -21.88 -3.05 9.06
N ASP A 403 -21.41 -2.09 8.26
CA ASP A 403 -22.16 -1.58 7.12
C ASP A 403 -22.50 -2.71 6.15
N ALA A 404 -23.60 -2.58 5.43
CA ALA A 404 -23.99 -3.56 4.42
C ALA A 404 -23.02 -3.54 3.23
N SER A 405 -22.60 -4.73 2.80
CA SER A 405 -21.76 -4.85 1.61
C SER A 405 -22.55 -4.47 0.35
N PRO A 406 -21.92 -3.75 -0.61
CA PRO A 406 -22.56 -3.38 -1.87
C PRO A 406 -23.07 -4.54 -2.71
N ASP A 407 -22.50 -5.74 -2.55
CA ASP A 407 -22.96 -6.96 -3.23
C ASP A 407 -24.11 -7.69 -2.51
N GLY A 408 -24.57 -7.16 -1.38
CA GLY A 408 -25.69 -7.71 -0.61
C GLY A 408 -25.42 -9.00 0.13
N LYS A 409 -24.15 -9.44 0.25
CA LYS A 409 -23.80 -10.75 0.81
C LYS A 409 -23.44 -10.75 2.30
N GLY A 410 -23.55 -9.61 2.97
CA GLY A 410 -23.34 -9.54 4.42
C GLY A 410 -22.74 -8.22 4.89
N PRO A 411 -22.37 -8.14 6.17
CA PRO A 411 -21.75 -6.96 6.72
C PRO A 411 -20.29 -6.84 6.30
N LEU A 412 -19.82 -5.59 6.19
CA LEU A 412 -18.43 -5.26 5.93
C LEU A 412 -17.57 -5.46 7.18
N ALA A 413 -16.35 -5.92 6.97
CA ALA A 413 -15.27 -5.95 7.94
C ALA A 413 -14.10 -5.06 7.45
N ILE A 414 -13.25 -4.65 8.38
CA ILE A 414 -12.10 -3.79 8.09
C ILE A 414 -10.83 -4.43 8.66
N GLU A 415 -9.81 -4.55 7.82
CA GLU A 415 -8.46 -5.00 8.19
C GLU A 415 -7.42 -3.93 7.84
N ARG A 416 -6.19 -4.12 8.33
CA ARG A 416 -5.05 -3.29 7.93
C ARG A 416 -4.21 -4.04 6.91
N GLY A 417 -3.71 -3.31 5.92
CA GLY A 417 -2.90 -3.87 4.85
C GLY A 417 -1.68 -3.03 4.50
N ILE A 418 -0.74 -3.72 3.86
CA ILE A 418 0.46 -3.14 3.26
C ILE A 418 0.33 -3.30 1.75
N GLU A 419 0.23 -2.21 1.01
CA GLU A 419 0.20 -2.22 -0.44
C GLU A 419 1.55 -2.70 -1.00
N VAL A 420 1.55 -3.84 -1.66
CA VAL A 420 2.75 -4.44 -2.25
C VAL A 420 2.73 -4.45 -3.78
N GLY A 421 1.58 -4.30 -4.38
CA GLY A 421 1.41 -4.23 -5.83
C GLY A 421 0.15 -3.49 -6.22
N HIS A 422 0.15 -2.91 -7.42
CA HIS A 422 -0.95 -2.14 -7.94
C HIS A 422 -1.03 -2.31 -9.45
N VAL A 423 -2.22 -2.55 -9.97
CA VAL A 423 -2.50 -2.68 -11.38
C VAL A 423 -3.50 -1.60 -11.81
N PHE A 424 -3.20 -0.91 -12.93
CA PHE A 424 -3.99 0.19 -13.44
C PHE A 424 -4.35 -0.03 -14.91
N TYR A 425 -5.59 0.28 -15.28
CA TYR A 425 -5.96 0.54 -16.66
C TYR A 425 -5.95 2.07 -16.89
N LEU A 426 -5.10 2.55 -17.76
CA LEU A 426 -4.84 3.99 -17.98
C LEU A 426 -5.63 4.57 -19.15
N GLY A 427 -6.18 3.72 -20.02
CA GLY A 427 -6.78 4.17 -21.27
C GLY A 427 -5.77 4.88 -22.17
N THR A 428 -6.17 5.99 -22.76
CA THR A 428 -5.36 6.79 -23.67
C THR A 428 -4.78 8.06 -23.04
N LYS A 429 -4.82 8.18 -21.71
CA LYS A 429 -4.40 9.41 -21.01
C LYS A 429 -3.00 9.88 -21.41
N TYR A 430 -2.01 8.97 -21.37
CA TYR A 430 -0.62 9.30 -21.70
C TYR A 430 -0.38 9.31 -23.20
N SER A 431 -0.94 8.37 -23.94
CA SER A 431 -0.77 8.30 -25.40
C SER A 431 -1.36 9.51 -26.12
N GLN A 432 -2.50 10.04 -25.68
CA GLN A 432 -3.06 11.28 -26.20
C GLN A 432 -2.18 12.48 -25.87
N ALA A 433 -1.77 12.65 -24.61
CA ALA A 433 -0.94 13.77 -24.17
C ALA A 433 0.41 13.82 -24.91
N MET A 434 0.99 12.66 -25.24
CA MET A 434 2.29 12.52 -25.88
C MET A 434 2.20 12.19 -27.38
N ASN A 435 1.00 12.20 -27.96
CA ASN A 435 0.74 11.84 -29.36
C ASN A 435 1.34 10.49 -29.77
N ALA A 436 1.20 9.48 -28.91
CA ALA A 436 1.65 8.12 -29.18
C ALA A 436 0.58 7.33 -29.94
N THR A 437 0.75 7.19 -31.24
CA THR A 437 -0.21 6.55 -32.14
C THR A 437 0.38 5.36 -32.88
N PHE A 438 -0.50 4.47 -33.32
CA PHE A 438 -0.21 3.40 -34.27
C PHE A 438 -1.19 3.45 -35.44
N LEU A 439 -0.86 2.82 -36.56
CA LEU A 439 -1.76 2.69 -37.69
C LEU A 439 -2.62 1.44 -37.53
N ASP A 440 -3.95 1.61 -37.59
CA ASP A 440 -4.91 0.52 -37.60
C ASP A 440 -4.93 -0.26 -38.92
N GLU A 441 -5.83 -1.23 -39.07
CA GLU A 441 -5.99 -2.08 -40.25
C GLU A 441 -6.34 -1.30 -41.52
N ASN A 442 -6.90 -0.10 -41.34
CA ASN A 442 -7.27 0.81 -42.42
C ASN A 442 -6.23 1.91 -42.67
N GLY A 443 -5.07 1.83 -42.01
CA GLY A 443 -4.01 2.84 -42.13
C GLY A 443 -4.32 4.15 -41.41
N LYS A 444 -5.32 4.20 -40.51
CA LYS A 444 -5.66 5.37 -39.72
C LYS A 444 -4.90 5.41 -38.41
N PRO A 445 -4.41 6.58 -37.97
CA PRO A 445 -3.76 6.72 -36.67
C PRO A 445 -4.77 6.56 -35.53
N GLN A 446 -4.42 5.72 -34.55
CA GLN A 446 -5.16 5.49 -33.33
C GLN A 446 -4.23 5.67 -32.14
N PHE A 447 -4.72 6.17 -31.01
CA PHE A 447 -3.95 6.24 -29.78
C PHE A 447 -3.79 4.88 -29.14
N LEU A 448 -2.60 4.61 -28.60
CA LEU A 448 -2.33 3.39 -27.85
C LEU A 448 -3.13 3.36 -26.53
N GLU A 449 -3.83 2.27 -26.29
CA GLU A 449 -4.44 2.01 -24.98
C GLU A 449 -3.38 1.44 -24.03
N MET A 450 -3.34 1.93 -22.80
CA MET A 450 -2.25 1.63 -21.88
C MET A 450 -2.76 1.10 -20.54
N GLY A 451 -1.91 0.26 -19.92
CA GLY A 451 -1.99 -0.13 -18.53
C GLY A 451 -0.64 0.06 -17.85
N CYS A 452 -0.60 0.24 -16.54
CA CYS A 452 0.63 0.20 -15.76
C CYS A 452 0.48 -0.67 -14.51
N TYR A 453 1.56 -1.32 -14.12
CA TYR A 453 1.54 -2.42 -13.15
C TYR A 453 2.80 -2.38 -12.29
N GLY A 454 2.67 -1.97 -11.02
CA GLY A 454 3.79 -1.81 -10.10
C GLY A 454 3.84 -2.89 -9.01
N ILE A 455 5.05 -3.30 -8.63
CA ILE A 455 5.33 -4.11 -7.43
C ILE A 455 6.48 -3.46 -6.67
N GLY A 456 6.28 -3.19 -5.38
CA GLY A 456 7.33 -2.70 -4.48
C GLY A 456 8.28 -3.84 -4.08
N VAL A 457 9.31 -4.08 -4.86
CA VAL A 457 10.27 -5.19 -4.67
C VAL A 457 10.93 -5.13 -3.29
N THR A 458 11.39 -3.97 -2.87
CA THR A 458 12.03 -3.79 -1.55
C THR A 458 11.04 -3.71 -0.39
N ARG A 459 9.76 -3.44 -0.66
CA ARG A 459 8.68 -3.48 0.33
C ARG A 459 8.24 -4.90 0.68
N LEU A 460 8.31 -5.83 -0.26
CA LEU A 460 7.88 -7.22 -0.08
C LEU A 460 8.60 -7.95 1.06
N PRO A 461 9.93 -7.87 1.22
CA PRO A 461 10.59 -8.48 2.38
C PRO A 461 10.07 -7.94 3.71
N ALA A 462 9.84 -6.64 3.82
CA ALA A 462 9.27 -6.02 5.01
C ALA A 462 7.84 -6.52 5.29
N ALA A 463 6.99 -6.58 4.27
CA ALA A 463 5.64 -7.13 4.39
C ALA A 463 5.64 -8.61 4.79
N ALA A 464 6.56 -9.41 4.25
CA ALA A 464 6.73 -10.81 4.62
C ALA A 464 7.10 -10.97 6.10
N ILE A 465 7.98 -10.11 6.63
CA ILE A 465 8.37 -10.13 8.05
C ILE A 465 7.19 -9.74 8.95
N GLU A 466 6.40 -8.74 8.57
CA GLU A 466 5.23 -8.34 9.35
C GLU A 466 4.25 -9.50 9.59
N GLN A 467 4.13 -10.41 8.63
CA GLN A 467 3.31 -11.64 8.78
C GLN A 467 4.05 -12.81 9.40
N ASN A 468 5.39 -12.85 9.34
CA ASN A 468 6.20 -14.04 9.63
C ASN A 468 7.38 -13.69 10.53
N HIS A 469 7.13 -13.61 11.82
CA HIS A 469 8.14 -13.38 12.85
C HIS A 469 7.70 -13.97 14.21
N ASP A 470 8.65 -14.08 15.12
CA ASP A 470 8.41 -14.39 16.54
C ASP A 470 9.35 -13.58 17.44
N ALA A 471 9.37 -13.89 18.74
CA ALA A 471 10.24 -13.22 19.70
C ALA A 471 11.75 -13.41 19.42
N LYS A 472 12.12 -14.46 18.69
CA LYS A 472 13.51 -14.77 18.35
C LYS A 472 13.98 -14.03 17.09
N GLY A 473 13.08 -13.72 16.15
CA GLY A 473 13.43 -13.03 14.92
C GLY A 473 12.51 -13.32 13.75
N ILE A 474 13.07 -13.23 12.54
CA ILE A 474 12.36 -13.43 11.28
C ILE A 474 12.04 -14.91 11.05
N ILE A 475 10.91 -15.17 10.40
CA ILE A 475 10.52 -16.49 9.90
C ILE A 475 10.26 -16.38 8.41
N TRP A 476 11.32 -16.43 7.60
CA TRP A 476 11.15 -16.26 6.15
C TRP A 476 10.30 -17.36 5.53
N PRO A 477 9.42 -17.03 4.57
CA PRO A 477 8.97 -17.99 3.58
C PRO A 477 10.18 -18.58 2.83
N ASP A 478 10.22 -19.90 2.64
CA ASP A 478 11.39 -20.60 2.05
C ASP A 478 11.82 -20.01 0.71
N ALA A 479 10.86 -19.57 -0.11
CA ALA A 479 11.11 -19.05 -1.44
C ALA A 479 11.99 -17.79 -1.49
N ILE A 480 12.01 -16.98 -0.41
CA ILE A 480 12.72 -15.69 -0.35
C ILE A 480 13.76 -15.60 0.78
N ALA A 481 13.94 -16.66 1.56
CA ALA A 481 14.95 -16.70 2.61
C ALA A 481 16.35 -16.39 2.06
N PRO A 482 17.22 -15.67 2.81
CA PRO A 482 18.55 -15.29 2.32
C PRO A 482 19.44 -16.49 2.01
N PHE A 483 19.33 -17.54 2.79
CA PHE A 483 19.87 -18.89 2.56
C PHE A 483 18.78 -19.91 2.86
N THR A 484 18.76 -21.00 2.14
CA THR A 484 17.77 -22.06 2.36
C THR A 484 18.17 -22.92 3.56
N VAL A 485 19.45 -23.27 3.67
CA VAL A 485 19.99 -24.11 4.75
C VAL A 485 21.19 -23.46 5.38
N VAL A 486 21.30 -23.56 6.72
CA VAL A 486 22.51 -23.25 7.45
C VAL A 486 23.02 -24.50 8.18
N ILE A 487 24.31 -24.77 8.05
CA ILE A 487 25.02 -25.84 8.77
C ILE A 487 25.77 -25.20 9.93
N CYS A 488 25.50 -25.65 11.16
CA CYS A 488 26.05 -25.15 12.40
C CYS A 488 26.97 -26.21 13.04
N PRO A 489 28.28 -26.24 12.73
CA PRO A 489 29.21 -27.14 13.37
C PRO A 489 29.61 -26.63 14.75
N ILE A 490 29.40 -27.42 15.79
CA ILE A 490 29.76 -27.08 17.15
C ILE A 490 31.12 -27.67 17.49
N GLY A 491 32.10 -26.82 17.78
CA GLY A 491 33.44 -27.23 18.15
C GLY A 491 34.26 -27.84 17.02
N ALA A 492 34.04 -27.43 15.77
CA ALA A 492 34.83 -27.89 14.62
C ALA A 492 36.32 -27.53 14.69
N ASP A 493 36.70 -26.55 15.51
CA ASP A 493 38.07 -26.20 15.82
C ASP A 493 38.79 -27.26 16.67
N ARG A 494 38.03 -28.08 17.43
CA ARG A 494 38.52 -29.09 18.36
C ARG A 494 38.19 -30.53 17.97
N SER A 495 37.25 -30.73 17.06
CA SER A 495 36.83 -32.05 16.57
C SER A 495 37.01 -32.14 15.07
N ALA A 496 37.96 -32.96 14.63
CA ALA A 496 38.18 -33.26 13.21
C ALA A 496 36.95 -33.95 12.58
N ASP A 497 36.23 -34.75 13.34
CA ASP A 497 35.03 -35.45 12.85
C ASP A 497 33.89 -34.47 12.58
N VAL A 498 33.67 -33.51 13.49
CA VAL A 498 32.65 -32.45 13.24
C VAL A 498 33.01 -31.62 12.01
N LYS A 499 34.27 -31.25 11.88
CA LYS A 499 34.76 -30.51 10.72
C LYS A 499 34.55 -31.28 9.42
N ALA A 500 34.97 -32.54 9.39
CA ALA A 500 34.84 -33.39 8.20
C ALA A 500 33.37 -33.66 7.82
N ALA A 501 32.52 -33.96 8.79
CA ALA A 501 31.11 -34.22 8.57
C ALA A 501 30.36 -32.98 8.07
N SER A 502 30.65 -31.82 8.63
CA SER A 502 30.01 -30.56 8.21
C SER A 502 30.47 -30.10 6.81
N GLU A 503 31.74 -30.25 6.50
CA GLU A 503 32.27 -29.93 5.15
C GLU A 503 31.72 -30.91 4.10
N LYS A 504 31.57 -32.19 4.44
CA LYS A 504 30.93 -33.17 3.56
C LYS A 504 29.46 -32.80 3.27
N LEU A 505 28.68 -32.56 4.33
CA LEU A 505 27.28 -32.16 4.17
C LEU A 505 27.14 -30.88 3.33
N TYR A 506 28.01 -29.92 3.57
CA TYR A 506 28.04 -28.67 2.79
C TYR A 506 28.31 -28.95 1.31
N ALA A 507 29.29 -29.79 0.99
CA ALA A 507 29.59 -30.18 -0.39
C ALA A 507 28.43 -30.95 -1.05
N ASP A 508 27.81 -31.89 -0.34
CA ASP A 508 26.68 -32.68 -0.84
C ASP A 508 25.47 -31.79 -1.16
N LEU A 509 25.11 -30.86 -0.28
CA LEU A 509 23.99 -29.95 -0.51
C LEU A 509 24.28 -28.95 -1.62
N MET A 510 25.51 -28.44 -1.71
CA MET A 510 25.92 -27.59 -2.84
C MET A 510 25.84 -28.32 -4.19
N ALA A 511 26.31 -29.55 -4.24
CA ALA A 511 26.25 -30.37 -5.45
C ALA A 511 24.81 -30.64 -5.90
N ALA A 512 23.88 -30.71 -4.94
CA ALA A 512 22.45 -30.82 -5.20
C ALA A 512 21.76 -29.47 -5.57
N GLY A 513 22.51 -28.38 -5.67
CA GLY A 513 21.98 -27.05 -6.03
C GLY A 513 21.30 -26.28 -4.89
N VAL A 514 21.48 -26.73 -3.64
CA VAL A 514 20.90 -26.07 -2.47
C VAL A 514 21.68 -24.79 -2.13
N ASP A 515 20.98 -23.72 -1.85
CA ASP A 515 21.55 -22.46 -1.37
C ASP A 515 21.88 -22.60 0.13
N VAL A 516 23.08 -23.12 0.41
CA VAL A 516 23.54 -23.51 1.75
C VAL A 516 24.67 -22.62 2.24
N LEU A 517 24.64 -22.28 3.54
CA LEU A 517 25.73 -21.62 4.25
C LEU A 517 26.31 -22.56 5.32
N LEU A 518 27.63 -22.64 5.38
CA LEU A 518 28.36 -23.30 6.46
C LEU A 518 28.88 -22.25 7.44
N ASP A 519 28.45 -22.33 8.70
CA ASP A 519 28.93 -21.40 9.74
C ASP A 519 30.26 -21.85 10.35
N ASP A 520 31.34 -21.44 9.70
CA ASP A 520 32.72 -21.75 10.04
C ASP A 520 33.41 -20.69 10.92
N ARG A 521 32.63 -19.77 11.52
CA ARG A 521 33.17 -18.69 12.37
C ARG A 521 33.74 -19.14 13.71
N GLY A 522 33.40 -20.36 14.17
CA GLY A 522 33.80 -20.87 15.47
C GLY A 522 33.10 -20.20 16.66
N GLU A 523 31.91 -19.63 16.42
CA GLU A 523 31.09 -18.99 17.44
C GLU A 523 30.58 -20.00 18.48
N ARG A 524 30.27 -19.52 19.69
CA ARG A 524 29.59 -20.34 20.72
C ARG A 524 28.17 -20.71 20.23
N PRO A 525 27.69 -21.92 20.56
CA PRO A 525 26.40 -22.41 20.09
C PRO A 525 25.23 -21.42 20.32
N GLY A 526 25.17 -20.82 21.50
CA GLY A 526 24.11 -19.88 21.84
C GLY A 526 24.12 -18.60 20.95
N ALA A 527 25.30 -18.06 20.65
CA ALA A 527 25.43 -16.91 19.76
C ALA A 527 25.13 -17.29 18.30
N MET A 528 25.65 -18.43 17.86
CA MET A 528 25.41 -18.97 16.51
C MET A 528 23.92 -19.20 16.27
N PHE A 529 23.20 -19.82 17.18
CA PHE A 529 21.77 -20.08 17.05
C PHE A 529 20.95 -18.79 17.11
N ALA A 530 21.30 -17.84 17.98
CA ALA A 530 20.65 -16.56 18.09
C ALA A 530 20.76 -15.75 16.78
N ASP A 531 21.92 -15.77 16.12
CA ASP A 531 22.11 -15.14 14.81
C ASP A 531 21.17 -15.73 13.76
N TRP A 532 21.14 -17.06 13.63
CA TRP A 532 20.36 -17.71 12.59
C TRP A 532 18.86 -17.71 12.85
N GLU A 533 18.44 -17.72 14.10
CA GLU A 533 17.04 -17.52 14.49
C GLU A 533 16.58 -16.08 14.22
N LEU A 534 17.44 -15.09 14.49
CA LEU A 534 17.17 -13.69 14.19
C LEU A 534 17.08 -13.45 12.67
N ILE A 535 18.04 -13.96 11.90
CA ILE A 535 18.08 -13.85 10.44
C ILE A 535 16.93 -14.62 9.79
N GLY A 536 16.51 -15.73 10.41
CA GLY A 536 15.35 -16.50 9.98
C GLY A 536 15.62 -17.51 8.87
N VAL A 537 16.83 -18.10 8.80
CA VAL A 537 17.12 -19.18 7.84
C VAL A 537 16.20 -20.37 8.11
N PRO A 538 15.46 -20.88 7.11
CA PRO A 538 14.42 -21.88 7.34
C PRO A 538 14.91 -23.22 7.88
N HIS A 539 16.01 -23.74 7.35
CA HIS A 539 16.50 -25.08 7.66
C HIS A 539 17.87 -25.00 8.33
N ARG A 540 17.99 -25.54 9.54
CA ARG A 540 19.23 -25.59 10.30
C ARG A 540 19.63 -27.03 10.55
N VAL A 541 20.89 -27.36 10.25
CA VAL A 541 21.51 -28.64 10.61
C VAL A 541 22.63 -28.37 11.61
N THR A 542 22.58 -28.99 12.76
CA THR A 542 23.57 -28.84 13.83
C THR A 542 24.36 -30.14 13.99
N LEU A 543 25.69 -30.02 13.93
CA LEU A 543 26.61 -31.15 14.13
C LEU A 543 27.50 -30.86 15.36
N GLY A 544 27.53 -31.80 16.29
CA GLY A 544 28.37 -31.70 17.48
C GLY A 544 29.09 -33.02 17.72
N ASP A 545 30.24 -32.99 18.42
CA ASP A 545 31.09 -34.17 18.66
C ASP A 545 30.35 -35.27 19.39
N ARG A 546 29.57 -34.92 20.42
CA ARG A 546 28.77 -35.89 21.17
C ARG A 546 27.71 -36.56 20.29
N GLY A 547 26.96 -35.75 19.51
CA GLY A 547 25.93 -36.27 18.61
C GLY A 547 26.50 -37.21 17.57
N LEU A 548 27.65 -36.87 16.96
CA LEU A 548 28.30 -37.74 15.97
C LEU A 548 28.74 -39.08 16.58
N LYS A 549 29.28 -39.07 17.82
CA LYS A 549 29.62 -40.30 18.55
C LYS A 549 28.39 -41.16 18.88
N GLU A 550 27.25 -40.57 19.08
CA GLU A 550 25.95 -41.23 19.26
C GLU A 550 25.26 -41.60 17.93
N GLY A 551 25.88 -41.29 16.79
CA GLY A 551 25.32 -41.54 15.46
C GLY A 551 24.15 -40.61 15.11
N LYS A 552 24.17 -39.36 15.57
CA LYS A 552 23.07 -38.39 15.40
C LYS A 552 23.60 -37.01 14.99
N VAL A 553 22.85 -36.35 14.11
CA VAL A 553 22.90 -34.92 13.85
C VAL A 553 21.50 -34.35 14.03
N GLU A 554 21.40 -33.07 14.30
CA GLU A 554 20.11 -32.43 14.57
C GLU A 554 19.67 -31.60 13.38
N TYR A 555 18.43 -31.80 12.94
CA TYR A 555 17.74 -30.94 11.96
C TYR A 555 16.63 -30.19 12.66
N GLN A 556 16.47 -28.90 12.34
CA GLN A 556 15.36 -28.09 12.82
C GLN A 556 14.91 -27.09 11.74
N HIS A 557 13.63 -27.11 11.41
CA HIS A 557 13.02 -26.03 10.65
C HIS A 557 12.75 -24.84 11.57
N ARG A 558 12.83 -23.61 11.05
CA ARG A 558 12.67 -22.37 11.84
C ARG A 558 11.32 -22.29 12.57
N ARG A 559 10.29 -22.98 12.07
CA ARG A 559 8.94 -23.06 12.67
C ARG A 559 8.77 -24.20 13.67
N ASP A 560 9.74 -25.11 13.78
CA ASP A 560 9.65 -26.24 14.68
C ASP A 560 10.06 -25.85 16.12
N GLU A 561 9.32 -26.35 17.09
CA GLU A 561 9.65 -26.13 18.50
C GLU A 561 10.89 -26.90 18.94
N ALA A 562 11.13 -28.05 18.35
CA ALA A 562 12.23 -28.96 18.71
C ALA A 562 12.97 -29.50 17.47
N ALA A 563 14.25 -29.82 17.68
CA ALA A 563 15.07 -30.46 16.66
C ALA A 563 14.72 -31.94 16.49
N THR A 564 14.89 -32.46 15.28
CA THR A 564 14.77 -33.88 14.93
C THR A 564 16.15 -34.49 14.80
N ALA A 565 16.40 -35.63 15.49
CA ALA A 565 17.64 -36.38 15.33
C ALA A 565 17.62 -37.22 14.05
N VAL A 566 18.67 -37.12 13.25
CA VAL A 566 18.84 -37.83 11.97
C VAL A 566 20.22 -38.50 11.97
N ALA A 567 20.34 -39.67 11.35
CA ALA A 567 21.65 -40.31 11.20
C ALA A 567 22.56 -39.47 10.28
N PRO A 568 23.87 -39.35 10.57
CA PRO A 568 24.79 -38.56 9.75
C PRO A 568 24.85 -38.99 8.28
N ALA A 569 24.67 -40.29 8.02
CA ALA A 569 24.63 -40.82 6.64
C ALA A 569 23.39 -40.37 5.85
N ASP A 570 22.28 -40.08 6.52
CA ASP A 570 20.99 -39.82 5.92
C ASP A 570 20.65 -38.31 5.87
N ILE A 571 21.43 -37.46 6.54
CA ILE A 571 21.07 -36.06 6.73
C ILE A 571 20.93 -35.28 5.44
N ALA A 572 21.80 -35.51 4.46
CA ALA A 572 21.72 -34.83 3.17
C ALA A 572 20.42 -35.20 2.43
N ALA A 573 20.08 -36.49 2.36
CA ALA A 573 18.83 -36.96 1.76
C ALA A 573 17.60 -36.46 2.51
N TYR A 574 17.68 -36.43 3.85
CA TYR A 574 16.61 -35.91 4.70
C TYR A 574 16.32 -34.42 4.41
N VAL A 575 17.36 -33.59 4.36
CA VAL A 575 17.23 -32.16 4.03
C VAL A 575 16.65 -31.99 2.62
N LEU A 576 17.17 -32.69 1.61
CA LEU A 576 16.67 -32.64 0.25
C LEU A 576 15.19 -33.01 0.17
N ALA A 577 14.76 -34.06 0.87
CA ALA A 577 13.34 -34.44 0.93
C ALA A 577 12.47 -33.34 1.56
N LYS A 578 12.96 -32.61 2.58
CA LYS A 578 12.27 -31.45 3.17
C LYS A 578 12.15 -30.29 2.20
N LEU A 579 13.08 -30.15 1.26
CA LEU A 579 13.08 -29.11 0.24
C LEU A 579 12.27 -29.49 -1.01
N GLY A 580 11.76 -30.72 -1.07
CA GLY A 580 10.98 -31.21 -2.22
C GLY A 580 11.84 -31.63 -3.44
N HIS A 581 13.11 -31.99 -3.18
CA HIS A 581 14.06 -32.51 -4.17
C HIS A 581 14.06 -34.03 -4.21
#